data_a568338a0e25872963fe50e53683b9c5
#
_entry.id   a568338a0e25872963fe50e53683b9c5
#
_cell.length_a   1.000
_cell.length_b   1.000
_cell.length_c   1.000
_cell.angle_alpha   90.00
_cell.angle_beta   90.00
_cell.angle_gamma   90.00
#
_symmetry.space_group_name_H-M   'P 1'
#
loop_
_entity.id
_entity.type
_entity.pdbx_description
1 polymer ?
#
loop_
_entity_poly.entity_id
_entity_poly.type
_entity_poly.pdbx_seq_one_letter_code
_entity_poly.pdbx_strand_id
1 'polypeptide(L)'
;IETDIERYKKVSAKDVSTAAKLLNDNFVGLTVNPLKETKSSSRQVDRTNPPKATAPTTFSTPQPKDMSLENGTRLLVIQRSQLPLTTVGLFFNTGSAEDLKEKPGLSQFATDMLFEGTHGRSSSQIADEMEFLGSQVTKDVSREHTFIGVSGISDNTNEELDILSDMILNPNFP
;
A
#
# COMPACT_ATOMS: atom_id res chain seq x y z
N ILE A 1 21.83 -9.39 -9.21
CA ILE A 1 20.76 -9.11 -8.19
C ILE A 1 21.04 -9.91 -6.91
N GLU A 2 21.21 -11.26 -6.94
CA GLU A 2 21.49 -12.06 -5.74
C GLU A 2 22.74 -11.60 -4.99
N THR A 3 23.82 -11.29 -5.70
CA THR A 3 25.07 -10.77 -5.13
C THR A 3 24.88 -9.41 -4.46
N ASP A 4 23.97 -8.57 -4.92
CA ASP A 4 23.73 -7.26 -4.33
C ASP A 4 22.96 -7.38 -3.02
N ILE A 5 21.95 -8.24 -2.94
CA ILE A 5 21.22 -8.53 -1.70
C ILE A 5 22.17 -9.05 -0.62
N GLU A 6 23.07 -9.97 -0.97
CA GLU A 6 24.10 -10.47 -0.04
C GLU A 6 25.07 -9.37 0.44
N ARG A 7 25.37 -8.39 -0.40
CA ARG A 7 26.17 -7.23 -0.01
C ARG A 7 25.44 -6.35 0.99
N TYR A 8 24.14 -6.06 0.76
CA TYR A 8 23.33 -5.28 1.70
C TYR A 8 23.21 -5.96 3.07
N LYS A 9 22.98 -7.26 3.10
CA LYS A 9 22.88 -8.03 4.36
C LYS A 9 24.17 -8.01 5.19
N LYS A 10 25.33 -7.76 4.58
CA LYS A 10 26.64 -7.70 5.26
C LYS A 10 27.00 -6.32 5.76
N VAL A 11 26.24 -5.28 5.42
CA VAL A 11 26.53 -3.90 5.84
C VAL A 11 26.29 -3.76 7.33
N SER A 12 27.32 -3.30 8.05
CA SER A 12 27.26 -3.00 9.48
C SER A 12 27.01 -1.51 9.73
N ALA A 13 26.55 -1.15 10.93
CA ALA A 13 26.44 0.24 11.36
C ALA A 13 27.76 1.02 11.26
N LYS A 14 28.89 0.33 11.44
CA LYS A 14 30.22 0.90 11.27
C LYS A 14 30.52 1.26 9.81
N ASP A 15 30.09 0.42 8.86
CA ASP A 15 30.27 0.68 7.43
C ASP A 15 29.46 1.89 7.01
N VAL A 16 28.21 2.00 7.47
CA VAL A 16 27.35 3.16 7.24
C VAL A 16 27.98 4.43 7.82
N SER A 17 28.46 4.39 9.07
CA SER A 17 29.14 5.52 9.70
C SER A 17 30.40 5.93 8.95
N THR A 18 31.14 4.97 8.41
CA THR A 18 32.37 5.24 7.62
C THR A 18 32.02 5.88 6.28
N ALA A 19 31.00 5.38 5.60
CA ALA A 19 30.51 5.94 4.35
C ALA A 19 29.94 7.36 4.54
N ALA A 20 29.23 7.61 5.64
CA ALA A 20 28.70 8.94 5.96
C ALA A 20 29.79 10.02 6.09
N LYS A 21 31.01 9.66 6.49
CA LYS A 21 32.15 10.60 6.54
C LYS A 21 32.61 11.08 5.16
N LEU A 22 32.22 10.42 4.09
CA LEU A 22 32.46 10.86 2.72
C LEU A 22 31.53 11.99 2.29
N LEU A 23 30.40 12.16 3.00
CA LEU A 23 29.48 13.29 2.82
C LEU A 23 30.10 14.50 3.53
N ASN A 24 30.80 15.31 2.78
CA ASN A 24 31.44 16.55 3.26
C ASN A 24 31.04 17.71 2.34
N ASP A 25 31.52 18.91 2.66
CA ASP A 25 31.20 20.13 1.90
C ASP A 25 31.81 20.16 0.48
N ASN A 26 32.64 19.18 0.13
CA ASN A 26 33.20 19.04 -1.21
C ASN A 26 32.27 18.22 -2.09
N PHE A 27 31.28 18.86 -2.66
CA PHE A 27 30.35 18.23 -3.60
C PHE A 27 30.44 18.87 -5.00
N VAL A 28 30.12 18.09 -6.00
CA VAL A 28 29.95 18.59 -7.37
C VAL A 28 28.46 18.87 -7.59
N GLY A 29 28.14 20.16 -7.75
CA GLY A 29 26.77 20.57 -8.09
C GLY A 29 26.61 20.61 -9.62
N LEU A 30 25.61 19.88 -10.14
CA LEU A 30 25.18 19.97 -11.53
C LEU A 30 23.86 20.74 -11.60
N THR A 31 23.89 21.90 -12.26
CA THR A 31 22.65 22.65 -12.53
C THR A 31 22.26 22.46 -13.98
N VAL A 32 21.09 21.88 -14.20
CA VAL A 32 20.51 21.72 -15.54
C VAL A 32 19.52 22.86 -15.78
N ASN A 33 19.90 23.78 -16.67
CA ASN A 33 19.00 24.86 -17.09
C ASN A 33 18.36 24.52 -18.44
N PRO A 34 17.09 24.88 -18.66
CA PRO A 34 16.48 24.73 -19.97
C PRO A 34 17.21 25.60 -20.98
N LEU A 35 17.48 25.07 -22.16
CA LEU A 35 17.99 25.85 -23.27
C LEU A 35 16.99 26.97 -23.62
N LYS A 36 17.48 28.21 -23.74
CA LYS A 36 16.67 29.38 -24.12
C LYS A 36 16.00 29.23 -25.49
N GLU A 37 16.55 28.38 -26.35
CA GLU A 37 15.98 28.04 -27.65
C GLU A 37 15.95 26.52 -27.79
N THR A 38 14.82 25.90 -27.52
CA THR A 38 14.54 24.57 -28.01
C THR A 38 14.27 24.70 -29.52
N LYS A 39 15.22 24.26 -30.35
CA LYS A 39 14.87 23.91 -31.73
C LYS A 39 13.87 22.77 -31.60
N SER A 40 12.59 23.07 -31.76
CA SER A 40 11.56 22.07 -31.85
C SER A 40 12.01 21.13 -32.98
N SER A 41 12.31 19.88 -32.67
CA SER A 41 12.46 18.90 -33.71
C SER A 41 11.12 18.85 -34.42
N SER A 42 11.09 19.33 -35.65
CA SER A 42 9.91 19.36 -36.48
C SER A 42 9.55 17.95 -36.99
N ARG A 43 9.49 16.98 -36.07
CA ARG A 43 8.79 15.75 -36.33
C ARG A 43 7.31 16.09 -36.28
N GLN A 44 6.80 16.61 -37.36
CA GLN A 44 5.36 16.78 -37.54
C GLN A 44 4.74 15.39 -37.43
N VAL A 45 4.24 15.09 -36.25
CA VAL A 45 3.40 13.90 -36.08
C VAL A 45 2.08 14.26 -36.75
N ASP A 46 1.80 13.60 -37.87
CA ASP A 46 0.50 13.68 -38.52
C ASP A 46 -0.58 13.19 -37.55
N ARG A 47 -1.34 14.11 -37.01
CA ARG A 47 -2.45 13.84 -36.09
C ARG A 47 -3.81 13.86 -36.80
N THR A 48 -3.82 13.93 -38.11
CA THR A 48 -5.04 14.02 -38.91
C THR A 48 -5.82 12.69 -38.87
N ASN A 49 -5.13 11.59 -38.68
CA ASN A 49 -5.74 10.29 -38.54
C ASN A 49 -5.45 9.71 -37.15
N PRO A 50 -6.47 9.30 -36.37
CA PRO A 50 -6.24 8.57 -35.15
C PRO A 50 -5.54 7.24 -35.45
N PRO A 51 -4.68 6.72 -34.56
CA PRO A 51 -4.07 5.42 -34.72
C PRO A 51 -5.17 4.38 -34.90
N LYS A 52 -5.00 3.48 -35.88
CA LYS A 52 -5.93 2.39 -36.07
C LYS A 52 -5.97 1.55 -34.80
N ALA A 53 -7.16 1.37 -34.24
CA ALA A 53 -7.35 0.51 -33.13
C ALA A 53 -6.89 -0.91 -33.50
N THR A 54 -5.95 -1.46 -32.77
CA THR A 54 -5.67 -2.89 -32.79
C THR A 54 -6.92 -3.65 -32.35
N ALA A 55 -7.16 -4.82 -32.93
CA ALA A 55 -8.29 -5.65 -32.52
C ALA A 55 -8.31 -5.78 -30.98
N PRO A 56 -9.47 -5.61 -30.33
CA PRO A 56 -9.55 -5.69 -28.88
C PRO A 56 -9.04 -7.07 -28.43
N THR A 57 -8.02 -7.08 -27.60
CA THR A 57 -7.62 -8.29 -26.87
C THR A 57 -8.79 -8.69 -25.98
N THR A 58 -9.25 -9.92 -26.12
CA THR A 58 -10.32 -10.45 -25.28
C THR A 58 -9.83 -10.44 -23.82
N PHE A 59 -10.34 -9.52 -23.02
CA PHE A 59 -10.04 -9.48 -21.59
C PHE A 59 -10.92 -10.52 -20.89
N SER A 60 -10.30 -11.48 -20.21
CA SER A 60 -10.99 -12.42 -19.32
C SER A 60 -10.81 -11.96 -17.89
N THR A 61 -11.90 -11.65 -17.23
CA THR A 61 -11.90 -11.27 -15.81
C THR A 61 -11.51 -12.49 -14.96
N PRO A 62 -10.51 -12.36 -14.06
CA PRO A 62 -10.20 -13.42 -13.12
C PRO A 62 -11.44 -13.78 -12.30
N GLN A 63 -11.73 -15.07 -12.18
CA GLN A 63 -12.86 -15.54 -11.38
C GLN A 63 -12.38 -15.77 -9.94
N PRO A 64 -13.00 -15.13 -8.93
CA PRO A 64 -12.67 -15.39 -7.53
C PRO A 64 -13.12 -16.78 -7.12
N LYS A 65 -12.34 -17.43 -6.24
CA LYS A 65 -12.83 -18.56 -5.46
C LYS A 65 -13.69 -18.00 -4.34
N ASP A 66 -14.91 -18.47 -4.24
CA ASP A 66 -15.91 -18.02 -3.27
C ASP A 66 -16.10 -19.10 -2.21
N MET A 67 -15.86 -18.74 -0.95
CA MET A 67 -15.92 -19.65 0.19
C MET A 67 -16.59 -18.95 1.37
N SER A 68 -17.11 -19.74 2.32
CA SER A 68 -17.63 -19.21 3.58
C SER A 68 -16.78 -19.78 4.73
N LEU A 69 -16.40 -18.91 5.66
CA LEU A 69 -15.76 -19.33 6.91
C LEU A 69 -16.82 -19.87 7.88
N GLU A 70 -16.39 -20.57 8.93
CA GLU A 70 -17.28 -21.17 9.96
C GLU A 70 -18.15 -20.13 10.67
N ASN A 71 -17.66 -18.90 10.81
CA ASN A 71 -18.41 -17.79 11.40
C ASN A 71 -19.40 -17.10 10.43
N GLY A 72 -19.56 -17.64 9.22
CA GLY A 72 -20.44 -17.08 8.18
C GLY A 72 -19.82 -15.96 7.34
N THR A 73 -18.58 -15.56 7.59
CA THR A 73 -17.89 -14.56 6.77
C THR A 73 -17.62 -15.11 5.38
N ARG A 74 -17.99 -14.37 4.35
CA ARG A 74 -17.69 -14.72 2.97
C ARG A 74 -16.26 -14.37 2.63
N LEU A 75 -15.50 -15.31 2.09
CA LEU A 75 -14.12 -15.15 1.66
C LEU A 75 -14.01 -15.25 0.14
N LEU A 76 -13.54 -14.19 -0.50
CA LEU A 76 -13.27 -14.16 -1.92
C LEU A 76 -11.76 -14.15 -2.17
N VAL A 77 -11.24 -15.14 -2.90
CA VAL A 77 -9.81 -15.29 -3.17
C VAL A 77 -9.53 -15.20 -4.67
N ILE A 78 -8.69 -14.25 -5.06
CA ILE A 78 -8.18 -14.12 -6.43
C ILE A 78 -6.68 -14.40 -6.40
N GLN A 79 -6.27 -15.53 -6.95
CA GLN A 79 -4.87 -15.93 -6.99
C GLN A 79 -4.16 -15.31 -8.21
N ARG A 80 -3.06 -14.58 -7.95
CA ARG A 80 -2.14 -14.04 -8.94
C ARG A 80 -0.71 -14.31 -8.49
N SER A 81 -0.02 -15.24 -9.13
CA SER A 81 1.32 -15.70 -8.71
C SER A 81 2.48 -15.05 -9.47
N GLN A 82 2.24 -13.90 -10.13
CA GLN A 82 3.29 -13.20 -10.89
C GLN A 82 4.24 -12.41 -9.99
N LEU A 83 3.76 -11.93 -8.85
CA LEU A 83 4.53 -11.22 -7.85
C LEU A 83 4.28 -11.84 -6.47
N PRO A 84 5.29 -11.86 -5.58
CA PRO A 84 5.15 -12.38 -4.22
C PRO A 84 4.48 -11.33 -3.32
N LEU A 85 3.26 -10.92 -3.67
CA LEU A 85 2.47 -9.94 -2.94
C LEU A 85 1.14 -10.55 -2.52
N THR A 86 0.71 -10.23 -1.31
CA THR A 86 -0.62 -10.55 -0.79
C THR A 86 -1.33 -9.26 -0.41
N THR A 87 -2.61 -9.20 -0.71
CA THR A 87 -3.51 -8.17 -0.20
C THR A 87 -4.67 -8.84 0.50
N VAL A 88 -4.90 -8.52 1.75
CA VAL A 88 -6.05 -8.98 2.53
C VAL A 88 -6.90 -7.77 2.90
N GLY A 89 -8.20 -7.85 2.65
CA GLY A 89 -9.13 -6.77 2.95
C GLY A 89 -10.39 -7.27 3.62
N LEU A 90 -10.88 -6.50 4.57
CA LEU A 90 -12.16 -6.68 5.23
C LEU A 90 -13.13 -5.64 4.67
N PHE A 91 -14.26 -6.12 4.25
CA PHE A 91 -15.32 -5.30 3.69
C PHE A 91 -16.56 -5.41 4.59
N PHE A 92 -16.97 -4.27 5.14
CA PHE A 92 -18.14 -4.15 6.00
C PHE A 92 -19.25 -3.45 5.22
N ASN A 93 -20.45 -4.04 5.19
CA ASN A 93 -21.63 -3.45 4.56
C ASN A 93 -22.27 -2.37 5.46
N THR A 94 -21.45 -1.47 5.97
CA THR A 94 -21.83 -0.32 6.79
C THR A 94 -20.87 0.82 6.52
N GLY A 95 -21.40 2.02 6.45
CA GLY A 95 -20.62 3.22 6.15
C GLY A 95 -21.29 4.46 6.73
N SER A 96 -20.96 5.64 6.23
CA SER A 96 -21.45 6.91 6.77
C SER A 96 -22.95 7.13 6.68
N ALA A 97 -23.68 6.32 5.90
CA ALA A 97 -25.16 6.36 5.89
C ALA A 97 -25.78 5.88 7.20
N GLU A 98 -25.07 5.04 7.95
CA GLU A 98 -25.50 4.51 9.24
C GLU A 98 -25.08 5.40 10.42
N ASP A 99 -24.38 6.51 10.16
CA ASP A 99 -23.99 7.46 11.20
C ASP A 99 -25.24 8.03 11.91
N LEU A 100 -25.13 8.17 13.20
CA LEU A 100 -26.18 8.85 13.99
C LEU A 100 -26.32 10.30 13.50
N LYS A 101 -27.55 10.78 13.39
CA LYS A 101 -27.83 12.16 12.95
C LYS A 101 -27.11 13.22 13.78
N GLU A 102 -26.91 12.93 15.07
CA GLU A 102 -26.24 13.79 16.03
C GLU A 102 -24.70 13.66 16.00
N LYS A 103 -24.19 12.66 15.26
CA LYS A 103 -22.74 12.36 15.16
C LYS A 103 -22.34 12.01 13.72
N PRO A 104 -22.52 12.94 12.79
CA PRO A 104 -22.09 12.70 11.41
C PRO A 104 -20.56 12.55 11.37
N GLY A 105 -20.05 11.59 10.57
CA GLY A 105 -18.64 11.26 10.49
C GLY A 105 -18.16 10.22 11.52
N LEU A 106 -19.09 9.64 12.31
CA LEU A 106 -18.75 8.64 13.31
C LEU A 106 -18.05 7.42 12.70
N SER A 107 -18.55 6.91 11.57
CA SER A 107 -17.95 5.76 10.87
C SER A 107 -16.50 6.05 10.44
N GLN A 108 -16.25 7.24 9.88
CA GLN A 108 -14.91 7.66 9.49
C GLN A 108 -14.00 7.78 10.71
N PHE A 109 -14.47 8.49 11.74
CA PHE A 109 -13.70 8.69 12.96
C PHE A 109 -13.37 7.36 13.65
N ALA A 110 -14.36 6.46 13.79
CA ALA A 110 -14.15 5.15 14.39
C ALA A 110 -13.13 4.31 13.60
N THR A 111 -13.21 4.34 12.26
CA THR A 111 -12.25 3.66 11.40
C THR A 111 -10.84 4.24 11.56
N ASP A 112 -10.70 5.56 11.64
CA ASP A 112 -9.42 6.21 11.87
C ASP A 112 -8.83 5.82 13.22
N MET A 113 -9.64 5.78 14.26
CA MET A 113 -9.21 5.42 15.62
C MET A 113 -8.72 3.98 15.78
N LEU A 114 -9.10 3.05 14.90
CA LEU A 114 -8.55 1.68 14.91
C LEU A 114 -7.04 1.65 14.71
N PHE A 115 -6.47 2.69 14.09
CA PHE A 115 -5.04 2.80 13.79
C PHE A 115 -4.25 3.53 14.88
N GLU A 116 -4.93 4.10 15.87
CA GLU A 116 -4.30 4.89 16.93
C GLU A 116 -3.80 4.04 18.10
N GLY A 117 -4.08 2.74 18.11
CA GLY A 117 -3.53 1.79 19.06
C GLY A 117 -4.47 0.65 19.43
N THR A 118 -3.87 -0.39 19.98
CA THR A 118 -4.55 -1.55 20.55
C THR A 118 -4.22 -1.66 22.03
N HIS A 119 -4.79 -2.65 22.71
CA HIS A 119 -4.39 -2.96 24.08
C HIS A 119 -2.93 -3.42 24.20
N GLY A 120 -2.35 -3.94 23.11
CA GLY A 120 -1.00 -4.49 23.07
C GLY A 120 0.04 -3.64 22.33
N ARG A 121 -0.41 -2.69 21.49
CA ARG A 121 0.46 -1.90 20.62
C ARG A 121 0.06 -0.43 20.61
N SER A 122 1.02 0.47 20.72
CA SER A 122 0.79 1.89 20.46
C SER A 122 0.68 2.16 18.95
N SER A 123 0.16 3.33 18.57
CA SER A 123 0.10 3.79 17.18
C SER A 123 1.46 3.77 16.49
N SER A 124 2.52 4.23 17.18
CA SER A 124 3.89 4.19 16.65
C SER A 124 4.41 2.75 16.45
N GLN A 125 4.11 1.84 17.38
CA GLN A 125 4.49 0.44 17.23
C GLN A 125 3.80 -0.22 16.04
N ILE A 126 2.50 0.05 15.84
CA ILE A 126 1.77 -0.44 14.66
C ILE A 126 2.43 0.07 13.38
N ALA A 127 2.74 1.37 13.31
CA ALA A 127 3.39 1.97 12.16
C ALA A 127 4.77 1.37 11.89
N ASP A 128 5.61 1.25 12.92
CA ASP A 128 6.96 0.72 12.83
C ASP A 128 6.97 -0.77 12.40
N GLU A 129 6.06 -1.58 12.98
CA GLU A 129 5.93 -3.00 12.63
C GLU A 129 5.46 -3.16 11.18
N MET A 130 4.45 -2.40 10.73
CA MET A 130 3.97 -2.44 9.34
C MET A 130 5.05 -1.97 8.35
N GLU A 131 5.78 -0.91 8.68
CA GLU A 131 6.88 -0.43 7.84
C GLU A 131 8.02 -1.45 7.75
N PHE A 132 8.37 -2.09 8.86
CA PHE A 132 9.37 -3.16 8.91
C PHE A 132 8.99 -4.35 8.03
N LEU A 133 7.71 -4.72 7.99
CA LEU A 133 7.18 -5.79 7.13
C LEU A 133 7.10 -5.37 5.66
N GLY A 134 7.29 -4.08 5.34
CA GLY A 134 7.09 -3.52 4.00
C GLY A 134 5.62 -3.49 3.59
N SER A 135 4.73 -3.37 4.56
CA SER A 135 3.30 -3.48 4.38
C SER A 135 2.64 -2.10 4.34
N GLN A 136 1.58 -1.99 3.56
CA GLN A 136 0.76 -0.79 3.47
C GLN A 136 -0.66 -1.10 3.93
N VAL A 137 -1.18 -0.24 4.77
CA VAL A 137 -2.58 -0.31 5.21
C VAL A 137 -3.43 0.64 4.37
N THR A 138 -4.59 0.16 3.96
CA THR A 138 -5.60 0.94 3.25
C THR A 138 -6.87 0.96 4.07
N LYS A 139 -7.48 2.13 4.22
CA LYS A 139 -8.79 2.30 4.82
C LYS A 139 -9.63 3.23 3.96
N ASP A 140 -10.89 2.91 3.83
CA ASP A 140 -11.87 3.71 3.08
C ASP A 140 -13.24 3.60 3.74
N VAL A 141 -13.88 4.73 3.95
CA VAL A 141 -15.26 4.79 4.46
C VAL A 141 -16.10 5.53 3.44
N SER A 142 -16.91 4.78 2.73
CA SER A 142 -17.89 5.32 1.82
C SER A 142 -19.24 5.53 2.51
N ARG A 143 -20.24 5.87 1.72
CA ARG A 143 -21.60 6.02 2.22
C ARG A 143 -22.19 4.68 2.73
N GLU A 144 -21.91 3.58 2.02
CA GLU A 144 -22.60 2.29 2.23
C GLU A 144 -21.67 1.19 2.72
N HIS A 145 -20.36 1.41 2.69
CA HIS A 145 -19.39 0.41 3.12
C HIS A 145 -18.15 1.01 3.75
N THR A 146 -17.49 0.20 4.55
CA THR A 146 -16.16 0.46 5.09
C THR A 146 -15.22 -0.65 4.62
N PHE A 147 -14.04 -0.27 4.15
CA PHE A 147 -12.98 -1.19 3.76
C PHE A 147 -11.74 -0.93 4.60
N ILE A 148 -11.13 -1.99 5.10
CA ILE A 148 -9.84 -1.96 5.80
C ILE A 148 -9.01 -3.10 5.24
N GLY A 149 -7.80 -2.81 4.78
CA GLY A 149 -6.95 -3.82 4.16
C GLY A 149 -5.47 -3.59 4.43
N VAL A 150 -4.71 -4.65 4.26
CA VAL A 150 -3.24 -4.65 4.31
C VAL A 150 -2.70 -5.29 3.04
N SER A 151 -1.62 -4.76 2.53
CA SER A 151 -0.93 -5.28 1.35
C SER A 151 0.57 -5.26 1.58
N GLY A 152 1.23 -6.38 1.35
CA GLY A 152 2.66 -6.51 1.53
C GLY A 152 3.22 -7.77 0.89
N ILE A 153 4.41 -8.18 1.32
CA ILE A 153 5.12 -9.34 0.80
C ILE A 153 4.44 -10.62 1.33
N SER A 154 4.19 -11.58 0.43
CA SER A 154 3.45 -12.81 0.78
C SER A 154 4.05 -13.61 1.94
N ASP A 155 5.36 -13.54 2.13
CA ASP A 155 6.05 -14.24 3.21
C ASP A 155 5.69 -13.67 4.60
N ASN A 156 5.25 -12.41 4.66
CA ASN A 156 4.91 -11.69 5.89
C ASN A 156 3.39 -11.68 6.16
N THR A 157 2.59 -12.40 5.37
CA THR A 157 1.12 -12.35 5.44
C THR A 157 0.56 -12.71 6.83
N ASN A 158 1.20 -13.62 7.55
CA ASN A 158 0.72 -14.03 8.88
C ASN A 158 0.91 -12.92 9.90
N GLU A 159 2.06 -12.26 9.89
CA GLU A 159 2.39 -11.13 10.75
C GLU A 159 1.50 -9.93 10.45
N GLU A 160 1.25 -9.67 9.17
CA GLU A 160 0.31 -8.62 8.72
C GLU A 160 -1.11 -8.88 9.22
N LEU A 161 -1.57 -10.13 9.14
CA LEU A 161 -2.89 -10.54 9.64
C LEU A 161 -2.98 -10.44 11.16
N ASP A 162 -1.90 -10.75 11.89
CA ASP A 162 -1.85 -10.62 13.36
C ASP A 162 -2.05 -9.15 13.75
N ILE A 163 -1.32 -8.23 13.13
CA ILE A 163 -1.45 -6.79 13.41
C ILE A 163 -2.84 -6.29 13.01
N LEU A 164 -3.32 -6.64 11.81
CA LEU A 164 -4.64 -6.22 11.33
C LEU A 164 -5.77 -6.73 12.24
N SER A 165 -5.70 -7.99 12.67
CA SER A 165 -6.69 -8.57 13.57
C SER A 165 -6.67 -7.91 14.95
N ASP A 166 -5.49 -7.60 15.48
CA ASP A 166 -5.35 -6.89 16.76
C ASP A 166 -5.97 -5.49 16.69
N MET A 167 -5.72 -4.75 15.61
CA MET A 167 -6.32 -3.42 15.39
C MET A 167 -7.85 -3.45 15.34
N ILE A 168 -8.44 -4.50 14.78
CA ILE A 168 -9.90 -4.59 14.61
C ILE A 168 -10.58 -5.18 15.84
N LEU A 169 -9.96 -6.16 16.49
CA LEU A 169 -10.57 -6.89 17.59
C LEU A 169 -10.26 -6.30 18.96
N ASN A 170 -9.14 -5.62 19.11
CA ASN A 170 -8.62 -5.13 20.40
C ASN A 170 -8.24 -3.64 20.39
N PRO A 171 -8.97 -2.75 19.68
CA PRO A 171 -8.64 -1.32 19.69
C PRO A 171 -8.79 -0.74 21.09
N ASN A 172 -7.93 0.20 21.47
CA ASN A 172 -8.02 0.87 22.78
C ASN A 172 -8.72 2.23 22.72
N PHE A 173 -8.95 2.80 21.53
CA PHE A 173 -9.57 4.10 21.31
C PHE A 173 -9.03 5.19 22.23
N PRO A 174 -7.73 5.54 22.18
CA PRO A 174 -7.08 6.49 23.07
C PRO A 174 -7.64 7.91 23.00
#